data_821df48ea35d2beae83d16e607b12dd3
#
_entry.id   821df48ea35d2beae83d16e607b12dd3
#
_cell.length_a   1.000
_cell.length_b   1.000
_cell.length_c   1.000
_cell.angle_alpha   90.00
_cell.angle_beta   90.00
_cell.angle_gamma   90.00
#
_symmetry.space_group_name_H-M   'P 1'
#
loop_
_entity.id
_entity.type
_entity.pdbx_description
1 polymer ?
#
loop_
_entity_poly.entity_id
_entity_poly.type
_entity_poly.pdbx_seq_one_letter_code
_entity_poly.pdbx_strand_id
1 'polypeptide(L)'
;MADRETDLDVEHPYLGIECKYREKLSQYLKDWYKQAEDGSKDAQVPVVAIGEKNSSRIYALLDFNDLIMLLVHAVDEGDEALPINYGGTD
;
A
#
# COMPACT_ATOMS: atom_id res chain seq x y z
N MET A 1 24.37 0.89 12.42
CA MET A 1 24.02 0.64 12.20
C MET A 1 23.90 0.38 11.51
N ALA A 2 23.69 0.13 11.39
CA ALA A 2 23.48 -0.14 10.82
C ALA A 2 23.34 -0.62 10.18
N ASP A 3 23.37 -0.66 10.04
CA ASP A 3 23.32 -1.10 9.46
C ASP A 3 23.05 -1.84 9.00
N ARG A 4 23.04 -1.73 8.91
CA ARG A 4 22.66 -2.62 8.58
C ARG A 4 22.44 -2.78 7.24
N GLU A 5 22.84 -3.67 6.58
CA GLU A 5 22.71 -3.74 5.30
C GLU A 5 21.35 -3.89 4.95
N THR A 6 20.59 -4.46 5.70
CA THR A 6 19.22 -4.44 5.40
C THR A 6 18.56 -3.83 6.51
N ASP A 7 17.75 -2.89 6.23
CA ASP A 7 17.01 -2.22 7.21
C ASP A 7 15.60 -2.66 7.24
N LEU A 8 15.25 -3.60 6.39
CA LEU A 8 13.87 -4.01 6.30
C LEU A 8 13.55 -5.06 7.33
N ASP A 9 12.40 -4.95 7.94
CA ASP A 9 11.97 -5.92 8.93
C ASP A 9 11.51 -7.21 8.29
N VAL A 10 10.97 -7.12 7.09
CA VAL A 10 10.50 -8.29 6.38
C VAL A 10 10.92 -8.16 4.94
N GLU A 11 11.42 -9.22 4.38
CA GLU A 11 11.79 -9.23 2.98
C GLU A 11 10.83 -10.06 2.19
N HIS A 12 10.46 -9.60 1.03
CA HIS A 12 9.51 -10.24 0.16
C HIS A 12 10.01 -10.00 -1.26
N PRO A 13 9.77 -10.93 -2.19
CA PRO A 13 10.28 -10.73 -3.56
C PRO A 13 9.89 -9.41 -4.19
N TYR A 14 8.70 -8.89 -3.87
CA TYR A 14 8.24 -7.67 -4.48
C TYR A 14 8.13 -6.50 -3.51
N LEU A 15 8.26 -6.74 -2.22
CA LEU A 15 8.04 -5.71 -1.22
C LEU A 15 9.20 -5.62 -0.27
N GLY A 16 9.69 -4.41 -0.07
CA GLY A 16 10.58 -4.17 1.04
C GLY A 16 9.73 -3.62 2.17
N ILE A 17 9.67 -4.33 3.28
CA ILE A 17 8.74 -4.00 4.34
C ILE A 17 9.48 -3.56 5.58
N GLU A 18 9.18 -2.37 6.04
CA GLU A 18 9.70 -1.91 7.31
C GLU A 18 8.52 -1.70 8.25
N CYS A 19 8.57 -2.31 9.41
CA CYS A 19 7.49 -2.24 10.36
C CYS A 19 7.75 -1.17 11.39
N LYS A 20 6.77 -0.35 11.62
CA LYS A 20 6.85 0.68 12.64
C LYS A 20 5.62 0.56 13.53
N TYR A 21 5.85 0.70 14.80
CA TYR A 21 4.77 0.57 15.76
C TYR A 21 4.78 1.80 16.64
N ARG A 22 3.63 2.40 16.79
CA ARG A 22 3.50 3.56 17.65
C ARG A 22 2.33 3.32 18.58
N GLU A 23 2.42 3.94 19.75
CA GLU A 23 1.33 3.84 20.69
C GLU A 23 0.05 4.36 20.08
N LYS A 24 0.16 5.37 19.22
CA LYS A 24 -1.00 5.99 18.64
C LYS A 24 -0.64 6.54 17.27
N LEU A 25 -1.47 6.27 16.29
CA LEU A 25 -1.29 6.85 14.97
C LEU A 25 -1.94 8.21 14.90
N SER A 26 -1.48 9.00 13.97
CA SER A 26 -2.07 10.30 13.72
C SER A 26 -3.56 10.18 13.46
N GLN A 27 -4.33 11.07 14.05
CA GLN A 27 -5.76 11.06 13.82
C GLN A 27 -6.10 11.36 12.37
N TYR A 28 -5.27 12.16 11.70
CA TYR A 28 -5.49 12.43 10.29
C TYR A 28 -5.52 11.15 9.48
N LEU A 29 -4.56 10.28 9.71
CA LEU A 29 -4.50 9.04 8.94
C LEU A 29 -5.71 8.17 9.20
N LYS A 30 -6.13 8.09 10.43
CA LYS A 30 -7.30 7.29 10.76
C LYS A 30 -8.55 7.84 10.14
N ASP A 31 -8.70 9.16 10.17
CA ASP A 31 -9.89 9.79 9.60
C ASP A 31 -9.93 9.61 8.10
N TRP A 32 -8.79 9.79 7.45
CA TRP A 32 -8.74 9.63 6.00
C TRP A 32 -9.06 8.21 5.61
N TYR A 33 -8.51 7.26 6.34
CA TYR A 33 -8.75 5.86 6.01
C TYR A 33 -10.22 5.51 6.20
N LYS A 34 -10.83 6.03 7.25
CA LYS A 34 -12.24 5.79 7.48
C LYS A 34 -13.08 6.37 6.34
N GLN A 35 -12.72 7.53 5.84
CA GLN A 35 -13.41 8.08 4.69
C GLN A 35 -13.32 7.16 3.50
N ALA A 36 -12.15 6.60 3.27
CA ALA A 36 -11.98 5.67 2.15
C ALA A 36 -12.82 4.42 2.37
N GLU A 37 -12.84 3.92 3.60
CA GLU A 37 -13.67 2.75 3.90
C GLU A 37 -15.14 3.04 3.64
N ASP A 38 -15.60 4.17 4.13
CA ASP A 38 -17.01 4.51 4.01
C ASP A 38 -17.42 4.69 2.56
N GLY A 39 -16.50 5.14 1.72
CA GLY A 39 -16.82 5.34 0.33
C GLY A 39 -16.58 4.15 -0.55
N SER A 40 -15.98 3.09 -0.02
CA SER A 40 -15.66 1.93 -0.83
C SER A 40 -16.83 0.97 -0.86
N LYS A 41 -16.97 0.28 -1.99
CA LYS A 41 -17.98 -0.74 -2.13
C LYS A 41 -17.43 -2.05 -1.59
N ASP A 42 -18.32 -3.03 -1.43
CA ASP A 42 -17.96 -4.27 -0.75
C ASP A 42 -16.74 -4.95 -1.35
N ALA A 43 -16.61 -4.93 -2.66
CA ALA A 43 -15.53 -5.64 -3.30
C ALA A 43 -14.28 -4.78 -3.48
N GLN A 44 -14.28 -3.58 -2.98
CA GLN A 44 -13.17 -2.67 -3.17
C GLN A 44 -12.30 -2.61 -1.92
N VAL A 45 -11.01 -2.43 -2.15
CA VAL A 45 -10.07 -2.23 -1.06
C VAL A 45 -9.93 -0.73 -0.85
N PRO A 46 -10.16 -0.24 0.37
CA PRO A 46 -9.99 1.19 0.62
C PRO A 46 -8.52 1.58 0.55
N VAL A 47 -8.23 2.64 -0.15
CA VAL A 47 -6.87 3.15 -0.25
C VAL A 47 -6.92 4.67 -0.20
N VAL A 48 -6.04 5.26 0.58
CA VAL A 48 -5.90 6.71 0.62
C VAL A 48 -4.61 7.06 -0.11
N ALA A 49 -4.71 7.87 -1.14
CA ALA A 49 -3.53 8.35 -1.85
C ALA A 49 -3.18 9.70 -1.24
N ILE A 50 -1.95 9.82 -0.75
CA ILE A 50 -1.55 11.00 0.00
C ILE A 50 -0.43 11.72 -0.71
N GLY A 51 -0.69 12.93 -1.11
CA GLY A 51 0.32 13.75 -1.76
C GLY A 51 0.74 14.89 -0.86
N GLU A 52 1.85 15.48 -1.20
CA GLU A 52 2.36 16.60 -0.45
C GLU A 52 2.72 17.72 -1.42
N LYS A 53 2.46 18.93 -1.00
CA LYS A 53 2.76 20.08 -1.83
C LYS A 53 4.23 20.10 -2.21
N ASN A 54 4.51 20.41 -3.45
CA ASN A 54 5.87 20.54 -3.96
C ASN A 54 6.61 19.21 -3.99
N SER A 55 5.91 18.12 -4.03
CA SER A 55 6.51 16.81 -4.16
C SER A 55 5.75 16.03 -5.20
N SER A 56 6.47 15.28 -6.02
CA SER A 56 5.81 14.44 -7.00
C SER A 56 5.47 13.06 -6.45
N ARG A 57 5.87 12.79 -5.21
CA ARG A 57 5.64 11.49 -4.64
C ARG A 57 4.25 11.40 -4.03
N ILE A 58 3.61 10.28 -4.24
CA ILE A 58 2.31 10.02 -3.66
C ILE A 58 2.43 8.74 -2.86
N TYR A 59 2.01 8.80 -1.63
CA TYR A 59 2.03 7.63 -0.76
C TYR A 59 0.66 6.99 -0.74
N ALA A 60 0.62 5.73 -0.39
CA ALA A 60 -0.64 5.02 -0.28
C ALA A 60 -0.80 4.49 1.13
N LEU A 61 -1.98 4.69 1.69
CA LEU A 61 -2.32 4.15 3.00
C LEU A 61 -3.43 3.14 2.81
N LEU A 62 -3.19 1.91 3.22
CA LEU A 62 -4.21 0.89 3.16
C LEU A 62 -3.89 -0.16 4.21
N ASP A 63 -4.85 -1.02 4.45
CA ASP A 63 -4.68 -2.08 5.42
C ASP A 63 -3.66 -3.07 4.88
N PHE A 64 -2.71 -3.46 5.72
CA PHE A 64 -1.63 -4.31 5.28
C PHE A 64 -2.13 -5.66 4.81
N ASN A 65 -3.14 -6.20 5.46
CA ASN A 65 -3.69 -7.48 5.03
C ASN A 65 -4.35 -7.37 3.65
N ASP A 66 -4.97 -6.23 3.39
CA ASP A 66 -5.56 -6.00 2.08
C ASP A 66 -4.49 -5.90 1.01
N LEU A 67 -3.37 -5.28 1.33
CA LEU A 67 -2.27 -5.20 0.39
C LEU A 67 -1.77 -6.60 0.04
N ILE A 68 -1.60 -7.44 1.05
CA ILE A 68 -1.13 -8.80 0.82
C ILE A 68 -2.13 -9.56 -0.05
N MET A 69 -3.41 -9.37 0.21
CA MET A 69 -4.42 -10.04 -0.58
C MET A 69 -4.36 -9.62 -2.04
N LEU A 70 -4.19 -8.33 -2.28
CA LEU A 70 -4.09 -7.83 -3.65
C LEU A 70 -2.87 -8.43 -4.34
N LEU A 71 -1.77 -8.54 -3.61
CA LEU A 71 -0.56 -9.08 -4.18
C LEU A 71 -0.72 -10.55 -4.53
N VAL A 72 -1.37 -11.31 -3.67
CA VAL A 72 -1.62 -12.70 -3.94
C VAL A 72 -2.50 -12.87 -5.17
N HIS A 73 -3.52 -12.07 -5.28
CA HIS A 73 -4.39 -12.13 -6.45
C HIS A 73 -3.63 -11.82 -7.73
N ALA A 74 -2.77 -10.83 -7.68
CA ALA A 74 -2.02 -10.46 -8.87
C ALA A 74 -1.12 -11.62 -9.30
N VAL A 75 -0.51 -12.30 -8.34
CA VAL A 75 0.36 -13.41 -8.68
C VAL A 75 -0.43 -14.58 -9.19
N ASP A 76 -1.55 -14.89 -8.54
CA ASP A 76 -2.34 -16.04 -8.93
C ASP A 76 -2.93 -15.88 -10.31
N GLU A 77 -3.27 -14.68 -10.69
CA GLU A 77 -3.86 -14.49 -12.00
C GLU A 77 -2.83 -14.40 -13.09
N GLY A 78 -1.59 -14.38 -12.74
CA GLY A 78 -0.56 -14.48 -13.73
C GLY A 78 -0.24 -13.17 -14.38
N ASP A 79 0.54 -13.30 -15.41
CA ASP A 79 1.05 -12.12 -16.03
C ASP A 79 0.05 -11.31 -16.70
N GLU A 80 -0.94 -11.93 -17.23
CA GLU A 80 -1.87 -11.15 -17.94
C GLU A 80 -2.66 -10.29 -17.01
N ALA A 81 -2.67 -10.60 -15.79
CA ALA A 81 -3.40 -9.79 -14.89
C ALA A 81 -2.69 -8.54 -14.52
N LEU A 82 -1.47 -8.49 -14.82
CA LEU A 82 -0.76 -7.35 -14.43
C LEU A 82 -1.09 -6.29 -15.24
N PRO A 83 -1.65 -5.65 -14.85
CA PRO A 83 -2.01 -4.70 -15.60
C PRO A 83 -1.33 -3.71 -15.67
N ILE A 84 -0.99 -3.78 -15.22
CA ILE A 84 -0.40 -2.93 -15.25
C ILE A 84 -0.26 -2.45 -16.26
N ASN A 85 -0.59 -2.75 -16.85
CA ASN A 85 -0.38 -2.24 -17.78
C ASN A 85 -1.28 -1.33 -17.99
N TYR A 86 -1.86 -1.02 -17.34
CA TYR A 86 -2.54 -0.11 -17.53
C TYR A 86 -2.12 0.86 -17.73
N GLY A 87 -1.99 0.89 -17.76
CA GLY A 87 -1.60 1.73 -18.08
C GLY A 87 -1.21 1.86 -19.05
N GLY A 88 -1.10 1.74 -19.38
CA GLY A 88 -0.67 1.91 -20.30
C GLY A 88 -0.82 1.54 -21.10
N THR A 89 -0.99 1.30 -21.27
CA THR A 89 -0.98 1.08 -22.01
C THR A 89 -1.31 0.95 -22.58
N ASP A 90 -1.60 0.78 -22.69
CA ASP A 90 -1.91 0.71 -23.31
C ASP A 90 -2.09 0.97 -23.76
#